data_c06a368aa319c47e8aa4e0164eabd11e
#
_entry.id   c06a368aa319c47e8aa4e0164eabd11e
#
_cell.length_a   1.000
_cell.length_b   1.000
_cell.length_c   1.000
_cell.angle_alpha   90.00
_cell.angle_beta   90.00
_cell.angle_gamma   90.00
#
_symmetry.space_group_name_H-M   'P 1'
#
loop_
_entity.id
_entity.type
_entity.pdbx_description
1 polymer ?
#
loop_
_entity_poly.entity_id
_entity_poly.type
_entity_poly.pdbx_seq_one_letter_code
_entity_poly.pdbx_strand_id
1 'polypeptide(L)'
;MMRSHYCGQLNESLDGQEVTLCGWVHRRRDHGGVIFLDVRDREGLAQVVFDPDRAETFAKADRVRSEFVVKITGKVRLRPEGARNPNMASGSIEVLGYELEVLNQAETPPFPLDEYSDVGEETRLRYRFIDLRRPEMAAKLKLRARITSSIRRYLDDNGFLDVETPILGRPTPEGARDYLVPSRTYPGHFFALPQSPQLFKQLLMVAGFDRYYQIAKCFRDEDLRADRQPEFTQIDIETSFLDESDIIGITEKMVRQLFKEVLDVEFDEFPHMPFEEAMRRYGSDKPDLRIPLELVDVADQLKEVEFKVFSGPANDPKGRVAALRVPGAASMPRSQIDDYTKFVGIYGAKGLAYIKVNERAKGVEGLQSPIVKFIPEANLNVILDRVGAVDGDIVFFGADKAKIVCDALGALRIKVGHDLKLLTREWAPMWVVDFPMFEENDDGSLSALHHPFTSPKCTPAELEANPGAALSRAYDMVLNGTELGGGSIRIHDKSMQQAVFRVLGIDEAEQEEKFGFLLDALKYGAPPHGGLAFGLDRLVMLMTGASSIREVIAFPKTQSAGDVMTQAPGSVDGKALRELHIRLREQPKAELFESTRGGAACGASCRESNTE
;
A
#
# COMPACT_ATOMS: atom_id res chain seq x y z
N MET A 1 4.30 -37.61 14.68
CA MET A 1 4.66 -36.44 13.84
C MET A 1 6.07 -36.66 13.28
N MET A 2 6.39 -36.14 12.08
CA MET A 2 7.76 -36.29 11.53
C MET A 2 8.80 -35.46 12.27
N ARG A 3 8.39 -34.36 12.93
CA ARG A 3 9.26 -33.53 13.79
C ARG A 3 8.74 -33.46 15.22
N SER A 4 9.63 -33.32 16.18
CA SER A 4 9.26 -33.03 17.57
C SER A 4 9.24 -31.53 17.87
N HIS A 5 10.17 -30.76 17.28
CA HIS A 5 10.36 -29.34 17.52
C HIS A 5 10.65 -28.59 16.23
N TYR A 6 10.36 -27.30 16.21
CA TYR A 6 10.84 -26.38 15.18
C TYR A 6 12.28 -25.93 15.50
N CYS A 7 13.06 -25.66 14.43
CA CYS A 7 14.47 -25.29 14.55
C CYS A 7 14.67 -24.01 15.40
N GLY A 8 13.88 -22.97 15.14
CA GLY A 8 14.00 -21.71 15.86
C GLY A 8 13.44 -21.72 17.28
N GLN A 9 12.77 -22.80 17.71
CA GLN A 9 12.22 -22.94 19.06
C GLN A 9 13.16 -23.65 20.02
N LEU A 10 14.28 -24.19 19.51
CA LEU A 10 15.26 -24.86 20.37
C LEU A 10 15.97 -23.84 21.26
N ASN A 11 16.10 -24.20 22.53
CA ASN A 11 16.74 -23.35 23.54
C ASN A 11 17.43 -24.20 24.62
N GLU A 12 18.07 -23.54 25.57
CA GLU A 12 18.89 -24.19 26.64
C GLU A 12 18.08 -25.13 27.55
N SER A 13 16.74 -24.93 27.67
CA SER A 13 15.89 -25.81 28.48
C SER A 13 15.76 -27.23 27.92
N LEU A 14 16.14 -27.43 26.66
CA LEU A 14 16.12 -28.72 25.97
C LEU A 14 17.47 -29.45 26.06
N ASP A 15 18.47 -28.91 26.79
CA ASP A 15 19.77 -29.54 26.92
C ASP A 15 19.67 -30.99 27.39
N GLY A 16 20.37 -31.88 26.69
CA GLY A 16 20.33 -33.32 26.94
C GLY A 16 19.12 -34.05 26.36
N GLN A 17 18.12 -33.39 25.84
CA GLN A 17 16.92 -34.02 25.25
C GLN A 17 17.17 -34.44 23.79
N GLU A 18 16.51 -35.52 23.40
CA GLU A 18 16.45 -35.95 21.99
C GLU A 18 15.37 -35.20 21.25
N VAL A 19 15.71 -34.69 20.07
CA VAL A 19 14.80 -33.94 19.19
C VAL A 19 14.87 -34.49 17.78
N THR A 20 13.74 -34.38 17.05
CA THR A 20 13.67 -34.64 15.61
C THR A 20 13.30 -33.36 14.90
N LEU A 21 14.14 -32.91 14.00
CA LEU A 21 13.99 -31.70 13.20
C LEU A 21 13.69 -32.06 11.75
N CYS A 22 12.84 -31.26 11.08
CA CYS A 22 12.61 -31.32 9.65
C CYS A 22 12.72 -29.92 9.07
N GLY A 23 13.50 -29.77 7.99
CA GLY A 23 13.69 -28.47 7.36
C GLY A 23 14.59 -28.53 6.13
N TRP A 24 14.99 -27.38 5.68
CA TRP A 24 15.90 -27.19 4.55
C TRP A 24 17.30 -26.91 5.04
N VAL A 25 18.30 -27.50 4.40
CA VAL A 25 19.71 -27.22 4.70
C VAL A 25 20.05 -25.83 4.16
N HIS A 26 20.15 -24.85 5.05
CA HIS A 26 20.51 -23.48 4.70
C HIS A 26 22.01 -23.39 4.36
N ARG A 27 22.86 -24.00 5.16
CA ARG A 27 24.31 -23.96 4.99
C ARG A 27 24.94 -25.27 5.45
N ARG A 28 25.93 -25.76 4.67
CA ARG A 28 26.84 -26.84 5.08
C ARG A 28 28.25 -26.29 5.25
N ARG A 29 28.91 -26.65 6.33
CA ARG A 29 30.32 -26.32 6.62
C ARG A 29 31.05 -27.57 7.04
N ASP A 30 32.30 -27.68 6.64
CA ASP A 30 33.25 -28.73 7.09
C ASP A 30 34.41 -28.02 7.77
N HIS A 31 34.64 -28.37 9.04
CA HIS A 31 35.71 -27.81 9.84
C HIS A 31 36.45 -28.93 10.54
N GLY A 32 37.63 -29.28 10.02
CA GLY A 32 38.51 -30.23 10.66
C GLY A 32 37.95 -31.63 10.76
N GLY A 33 37.13 -32.07 9.81
CA GLY A 33 36.50 -33.38 9.81
C GLY A 33 35.21 -33.51 10.60
N VAL A 34 34.61 -32.38 11.01
CA VAL A 34 33.28 -32.32 11.62
C VAL A 34 32.36 -31.55 10.67
N ILE A 35 31.18 -32.09 10.36
CA ILE A 35 30.22 -31.46 9.46
C ILE A 35 29.15 -30.70 10.27
N PHE A 36 28.96 -29.44 9.93
CA PHE A 36 27.90 -28.57 10.46
C PHE A 36 26.85 -28.34 9.41
N LEU A 37 25.58 -28.60 9.73
CA LEU A 37 24.43 -28.25 8.95
C LEU A 37 23.59 -27.20 9.68
N ASP A 38 23.39 -26.05 9.08
CA ASP A 38 22.39 -25.09 9.55
C ASP A 38 21.06 -25.49 8.88
N VAL A 39 20.12 -26.01 9.66
CA VAL A 39 18.80 -26.45 9.20
C VAL A 39 17.80 -25.34 9.46
N ARG A 40 17.07 -24.96 8.42
CA ARG A 40 16.08 -23.88 8.44
C ARG A 40 14.67 -24.45 8.34
N ASP A 41 13.80 -23.93 9.16
CA ASP A 41 12.35 -24.04 8.99
C ASP A 41 11.66 -22.69 9.15
N ARG A 42 10.34 -22.64 9.24
CA ARG A 42 9.59 -21.38 9.35
C ARG A 42 9.87 -20.59 10.64
N GLU A 43 10.36 -21.25 11.70
CA GLU A 43 10.61 -20.60 12.99
C GLU A 43 12.06 -20.13 13.15
N GLY A 44 12.96 -20.60 12.28
CA GLY A 44 14.35 -20.15 12.28
C GLY A 44 15.36 -21.23 11.91
N LEU A 45 16.56 -21.09 12.45
CA LEU A 45 17.70 -21.94 12.17
C LEU A 45 18.09 -22.76 13.41
N ALA A 46 18.54 -24.01 13.20
CA ALA A 46 19.24 -24.80 14.18
C ALA A 46 20.54 -25.34 13.59
N GLN A 47 21.65 -25.26 14.32
CA GLN A 47 22.89 -25.91 13.95
C GLN A 47 22.85 -27.37 14.38
N VAL A 48 23.13 -28.27 13.45
CA VAL A 48 23.32 -29.71 13.69
C VAL A 48 24.74 -30.09 13.39
N VAL A 49 25.33 -30.86 14.27
CA VAL A 49 26.74 -31.31 14.21
C VAL A 49 26.78 -32.81 13.94
N PHE A 50 27.62 -33.23 13.01
CA PHE A 50 27.88 -34.64 12.72
C PHE A 50 29.35 -34.93 12.92
N ASP A 51 29.64 -35.78 13.90
CA ASP A 51 30.98 -36.24 14.23
C ASP A 51 31.35 -37.46 13.37
N PRO A 52 32.63 -37.63 13.00
CA PRO A 52 33.11 -38.77 12.19
C PRO A 52 32.96 -40.10 12.93
N ASP A 53 32.82 -40.12 14.25
CA ASP A 53 32.60 -41.33 15.05
C ASP A 53 31.35 -42.13 14.63
N ARG A 54 30.41 -41.47 13.91
CA ARG A 54 29.22 -42.08 13.33
C ARG A 54 29.35 -42.17 11.83
N ALA A 55 30.24 -43.02 11.33
CA ALA A 55 30.68 -43.05 9.94
C ALA A 55 29.55 -43.07 8.90
N GLU A 56 28.47 -43.82 9.14
CA GLU A 56 27.34 -43.89 8.20
C GLU A 56 26.60 -42.57 8.09
N THR A 57 26.23 -41.96 9.24
CA THR A 57 25.49 -40.66 9.27
C THR A 57 26.38 -39.53 8.82
N PHE A 58 27.67 -39.56 9.14
CA PHE A 58 28.67 -38.62 8.65
C PHE A 58 28.80 -38.68 7.13
N ALA A 59 28.89 -39.84 6.52
CA ALA A 59 28.95 -40.02 5.07
C ALA A 59 27.66 -39.51 4.37
N LYS A 60 26.50 -39.64 5.02
CA LYS A 60 25.24 -39.03 4.52
C LYS A 60 25.32 -37.50 4.61
N ALA A 61 25.77 -36.94 5.74
CA ALA A 61 25.90 -35.50 5.94
C ALA A 61 26.89 -34.83 4.94
N ASP A 62 27.96 -35.57 4.56
CA ASP A 62 28.93 -35.11 3.59
C ASP A 62 28.33 -34.90 2.18
N ARG A 63 27.34 -35.70 1.80
CA ARG A 63 26.65 -35.64 0.50
C ARG A 63 25.52 -34.61 0.45
N VAL A 64 25.08 -34.09 1.59
CA VAL A 64 24.01 -33.09 1.66
C VAL A 64 24.48 -31.76 1.05
N ARG A 65 23.58 -31.11 0.32
CA ARG A 65 23.81 -29.79 -0.29
C ARG A 65 22.75 -28.78 0.19
N SER A 66 23.00 -27.52 -0.11
CA SER A 66 22.08 -26.44 0.21
C SER A 66 20.67 -26.71 -0.33
N GLU A 67 19.68 -26.34 0.43
CA GLU A 67 18.24 -26.49 0.16
C GLU A 67 17.73 -27.95 0.08
N PHE A 68 18.57 -28.97 0.35
CA PHE A 68 18.04 -30.32 0.58
C PHE A 68 17.06 -30.33 1.73
N VAL A 69 15.97 -31.07 1.60
CA VAL A 69 15.00 -31.29 2.67
C VAL A 69 15.46 -32.48 3.50
N VAL A 70 15.64 -32.27 4.76
CA VAL A 70 16.19 -33.28 5.67
C VAL A 70 15.31 -33.49 6.89
N LYS A 71 15.37 -34.72 7.42
CA LYS A 71 14.90 -35.09 8.76
C LYS A 71 16.10 -35.55 9.56
N ILE A 72 16.30 -34.97 10.73
CA ILE A 72 17.45 -35.23 11.58
C ILE A 72 16.97 -35.54 12.98
N THR A 73 17.38 -36.67 13.53
CA THR A 73 17.22 -36.99 14.97
C THR A 73 18.55 -36.79 15.66
N GLY A 74 18.55 -36.13 16.81
CA GLY A 74 19.76 -35.85 17.55
C GLY A 74 19.50 -35.33 18.96
N LYS A 75 20.60 -35.18 19.72
CA LYS A 75 20.58 -34.68 21.09
C LYS A 75 20.96 -33.22 21.16
N VAL A 76 20.13 -32.41 21.81
CA VAL A 76 20.44 -31.01 22.09
C VAL A 76 21.60 -30.94 23.11
N ARG A 77 22.55 -30.06 22.84
CA ARG A 77 23.64 -29.75 23.77
C ARG A 77 23.96 -28.25 23.76
N LEU A 78 24.47 -27.75 24.89
CA LEU A 78 24.94 -26.37 24.96
C LEU A 78 26.19 -26.18 24.11
N ARG A 79 26.29 -25.08 23.39
CA ARG A 79 27.54 -24.70 22.73
C ARG A 79 28.54 -24.19 23.76
N PRO A 80 29.85 -24.47 23.57
CA PRO A 80 30.91 -23.82 24.34
C PRO A 80 30.76 -22.28 24.26
N GLU A 81 31.12 -21.57 25.34
CA GLU A 81 30.96 -20.11 25.42
C GLU A 81 31.50 -19.35 24.20
N GLY A 82 32.70 -19.74 23.72
CA GLY A 82 33.33 -19.12 22.55
C GLY A 82 32.71 -19.49 21.20
N ALA A 83 31.75 -20.42 21.15
CA ALA A 83 31.06 -20.88 19.94
C ALA A 83 29.57 -20.46 19.91
N ARG A 84 29.09 -19.73 20.92
CA ARG A 84 27.71 -19.19 20.94
C ARG A 84 27.52 -18.14 19.86
N ASN A 85 26.39 -18.21 19.14
CA ASN A 85 26.06 -17.25 18.08
C ASN A 85 24.90 -16.35 18.52
N PRO A 86 25.16 -15.09 18.89
CA PRO A 86 24.11 -14.16 19.32
C PRO A 86 23.13 -13.76 18.21
N ASN A 87 23.49 -13.97 16.93
CA ASN A 87 22.65 -13.64 15.79
C ASN A 87 21.66 -14.74 15.40
N MET A 88 21.58 -15.83 16.18
CA MET A 88 20.69 -16.96 15.95
C MET A 88 19.88 -17.22 17.23
N ALA A 89 18.55 -17.31 17.12
CA ALA A 89 17.69 -17.57 18.28
C ALA A 89 18.08 -18.85 19.05
N SER A 90 18.48 -19.90 18.32
CA SER A 90 19.02 -21.15 18.87
C SER A 90 20.55 -21.15 19.07
N GLY A 91 21.18 -19.99 19.06
CA GLY A 91 22.63 -19.84 18.98
C GLY A 91 23.41 -20.25 20.24
N SER A 92 22.75 -20.46 21.37
CA SER A 92 23.32 -21.00 22.61
C SER A 92 23.42 -22.51 22.62
N ILE A 93 22.70 -23.21 21.74
CA ILE A 93 22.63 -24.66 21.62
C ILE A 93 23.05 -25.15 20.23
N GLU A 94 23.31 -26.43 20.13
CA GLU A 94 23.43 -27.18 18.89
C GLU A 94 22.84 -28.57 19.06
N VAL A 95 22.58 -29.27 17.95
CA VAL A 95 22.07 -30.65 17.99
C VAL A 95 23.16 -31.60 17.51
N LEU A 96 23.54 -32.56 18.32
CA LEU A 96 24.41 -33.65 17.90
C LEU A 96 23.57 -34.67 17.14
N GLY A 97 23.73 -34.71 15.81
CA GLY A 97 22.93 -35.54 14.91
C GLY A 97 23.28 -37.01 15.00
N TYR A 98 22.27 -37.86 15.20
CA TYR A 98 22.42 -39.33 15.26
C TYR A 98 21.94 -39.98 13.97
N GLU A 99 20.83 -39.50 13.42
CA GLU A 99 20.21 -40.00 12.22
C GLU A 99 20.00 -38.85 11.25
N LEU A 100 20.19 -39.14 9.98
CA LEU A 100 19.97 -38.22 8.90
C LEU A 100 19.26 -38.94 7.75
N GLU A 101 18.10 -38.46 7.41
CA GLU A 101 17.32 -38.87 6.25
C GLU A 101 17.19 -37.70 5.29
N VAL A 102 17.55 -37.86 4.02
CA VAL A 102 17.29 -36.90 2.96
C VAL A 102 15.90 -37.19 2.42
N LEU A 103 14.95 -36.32 2.75
CA LEU A 103 13.56 -36.44 2.31
C LEU A 103 13.40 -36.04 0.84
N ASN A 104 14.16 -35.01 0.41
CA ASN A 104 14.20 -34.59 -0.97
C ASN A 104 15.53 -33.88 -1.28
N GLN A 105 16.02 -34.05 -2.48
CA GLN A 105 17.18 -33.34 -3.00
C GLN A 105 16.73 -32.06 -3.71
N ALA A 106 17.60 -31.04 -3.72
CA ALA A 106 17.35 -29.79 -4.41
C ALA A 106 18.45 -29.54 -5.45
N GLU A 107 18.08 -28.92 -6.55
CA GLU A 107 19.03 -28.26 -7.42
C GLU A 107 19.54 -26.98 -6.77
N THR A 108 20.62 -26.42 -7.30
CA THR A 108 21.12 -25.14 -6.82
C THR A 108 20.07 -24.05 -7.05
N PRO A 109 19.65 -23.31 -6.02
CA PRO A 109 18.70 -22.21 -6.19
C PRO A 109 19.17 -21.19 -7.22
N PRO A 110 18.25 -20.53 -7.96
CA PRO A 110 18.60 -19.54 -8.98
C PRO A 110 19.27 -18.29 -8.40
N PHE A 111 19.20 -18.08 -7.09
CA PHE A 111 19.84 -16.99 -6.36
C PHE A 111 20.08 -17.39 -4.89
N PRO A 112 21.03 -16.74 -4.20
CA PRO A 112 21.25 -16.93 -2.78
C PRO A 112 20.04 -16.55 -1.93
N LEU A 113 19.81 -17.30 -0.84
CA LEU A 113 18.70 -17.09 0.08
C LEU A 113 19.13 -16.31 1.34
N ASP A 114 20.17 -15.52 1.26
CA ASP A 114 20.61 -14.61 2.30
C ASP A 114 19.92 -13.23 2.19
N GLU A 115 19.97 -12.45 3.25
CA GLU A 115 19.34 -11.12 3.35
C GLU A 115 19.99 -10.07 2.44
N TYR A 116 21.20 -10.33 1.96
CA TYR A 116 22.02 -9.37 1.22
C TYR A 116 22.03 -9.60 -0.30
N SER A 117 21.21 -10.52 -0.78
CA SER A 117 21.16 -10.87 -2.19
C SER A 117 20.45 -9.79 -3.01
N ASP A 118 21.21 -9.09 -3.86
CA ASP A 118 20.68 -8.11 -4.82
C ASP A 118 20.17 -8.84 -6.09
N VAL A 119 18.95 -9.35 -5.98
CA VAL A 119 18.29 -10.07 -7.09
C VAL A 119 17.15 -9.22 -7.62
N GLY A 120 17.14 -9.03 -8.95
CA GLY A 120 16.10 -8.28 -9.63
C GLY A 120 14.69 -8.82 -9.37
N GLU A 121 13.71 -7.93 -9.28
CA GLU A 121 12.33 -8.26 -8.92
C GLU A 121 11.72 -9.35 -9.83
N GLU A 122 11.98 -9.31 -11.14
CA GLU A 122 11.44 -10.29 -12.08
C GLU A 122 11.89 -11.72 -11.75
N THR A 123 13.18 -11.91 -11.42
CA THR A 123 13.73 -13.22 -11.04
C THR A 123 13.12 -13.68 -9.71
N ARG A 124 12.98 -12.79 -8.74
CA ARG A 124 12.33 -13.07 -7.46
C ARG A 124 10.86 -13.47 -7.63
N LEU A 125 10.12 -12.83 -8.52
CA LEU A 125 8.73 -13.15 -8.81
C LEU A 125 8.60 -14.46 -9.60
N ARG A 126 9.52 -14.74 -10.52
CA ARG A 126 9.56 -16.02 -11.27
C ARG A 126 9.77 -17.22 -10.36
N TYR A 127 10.65 -17.08 -9.38
CA TYR A 127 10.95 -18.11 -8.39
C TYR A 127 10.41 -17.73 -7.00
N ARG A 128 9.18 -17.20 -6.96
CA ARG A 128 8.60 -16.64 -5.74
C ARG A 128 8.56 -17.65 -4.60
N PHE A 129 8.34 -18.92 -4.86
CA PHE A 129 8.37 -20.00 -3.86
C PHE A 129 9.76 -20.20 -3.24
N ILE A 130 10.84 -19.80 -3.92
CA ILE A 130 12.19 -19.73 -3.37
C ILE A 130 12.40 -18.43 -2.62
N ASP A 131 12.01 -17.28 -3.20
CA ASP A 131 12.14 -15.95 -2.59
C ASP A 131 11.44 -15.89 -1.22
N LEU A 132 10.29 -16.56 -1.06
CA LEU A 132 9.56 -16.65 0.20
C LEU A 132 10.29 -17.44 1.31
N ARG A 133 11.37 -18.16 0.99
CA ARG A 133 12.24 -18.80 2.00
C ARG A 133 13.23 -17.83 2.64
N ARG A 134 13.45 -16.66 2.04
CA ARG A 134 14.33 -15.63 2.58
C ARG A 134 13.76 -15.10 3.90
N PRO A 135 14.59 -14.90 4.94
CA PRO A 135 14.11 -14.51 6.26
C PRO A 135 13.24 -13.25 6.27
N GLU A 136 13.65 -12.21 5.53
CA GLU A 136 12.93 -10.95 5.45
C GLU A 136 11.56 -11.09 4.76
N MET A 137 11.45 -11.95 3.76
CA MET A 137 10.17 -12.21 3.07
C MET A 137 9.24 -13.03 3.95
N ALA A 138 9.78 -14.07 4.60
CA ALA A 138 9.03 -14.89 5.55
C ALA A 138 8.52 -14.05 6.74
N ALA A 139 9.34 -13.13 7.26
CA ALA A 139 8.98 -12.22 8.35
C ALA A 139 7.79 -11.33 7.99
N LYS A 140 7.78 -10.74 6.77
CA LYS A 140 6.67 -9.91 6.28
C LYS A 140 5.35 -10.68 6.22
N LEU A 141 5.35 -11.91 5.71
CA LEU A 141 4.14 -12.73 5.66
C LEU A 141 3.68 -13.21 7.04
N LYS A 142 4.62 -13.53 7.95
CA LYS A 142 4.28 -13.83 9.34
C LYS A 142 3.65 -12.63 10.03
N LEU A 143 4.20 -11.43 9.82
CA LEU A 143 3.63 -10.20 10.36
C LEU A 143 2.23 -9.95 9.80
N ARG A 144 2.03 -10.14 8.49
CA ARG A 144 0.70 -10.07 7.85
C ARG A 144 -0.30 -11.01 8.53
N ALA A 145 0.08 -12.25 8.78
CA ALA A 145 -0.79 -13.22 9.46
C ALA A 145 -1.14 -12.78 10.90
N ARG A 146 -0.18 -12.23 11.65
CA ARG A 146 -0.41 -11.67 12.99
C ARG A 146 -1.35 -10.46 12.96
N ILE A 147 -1.14 -9.54 12.02
CA ILE A 147 -2.02 -8.37 11.81
C ILE A 147 -3.46 -8.82 11.56
N THR A 148 -3.65 -9.73 10.60
CA THR A 148 -4.99 -10.24 10.27
C THR A 148 -5.65 -10.94 11.46
N SER A 149 -4.89 -11.74 12.21
CA SER A 149 -5.41 -12.42 13.40
C SER A 149 -5.80 -11.44 14.52
N SER A 150 -5.00 -10.39 14.75
CA SER A 150 -5.31 -9.36 15.75
C SER A 150 -6.59 -8.60 15.40
N ILE A 151 -6.73 -8.20 14.14
CA ILE A 151 -7.93 -7.49 13.66
C ILE A 151 -9.19 -8.37 13.80
N ARG A 152 -9.13 -9.64 13.41
CA ARG A 152 -10.27 -10.57 13.59
C ARG A 152 -10.68 -10.69 15.05
N ARG A 153 -9.75 -10.92 15.96
CA ARG A 153 -10.06 -10.99 17.40
C ARG A 153 -10.72 -9.70 17.89
N TYR A 154 -10.16 -8.54 17.53
CA TYR A 154 -10.74 -7.27 17.93
C TYR A 154 -12.19 -7.12 17.44
N LEU A 155 -12.46 -7.43 16.18
CA LEU A 155 -13.79 -7.29 15.60
C LEU A 155 -14.77 -8.30 16.20
N ASP A 156 -14.36 -9.57 16.37
CA ASP A 156 -15.17 -10.62 17.01
C ASP A 156 -15.52 -10.22 18.46
N ASP A 157 -14.55 -9.74 19.24
CA ASP A 157 -14.73 -9.29 20.63
C ASP A 157 -15.65 -8.04 20.74
N ASN A 158 -15.78 -7.27 19.65
CA ASN A 158 -16.68 -6.12 19.57
C ASN A 158 -18.03 -6.43 18.89
N GLY A 159 -18.37 -7.72 18.72
CA GLY A 159 -19.65 -8.19 18.27
C GLY A 159 -19.87 -8.07 16.75
N PHE A 160 -18.80 -7.97 15.97
CA PHE A 160 -18.89 -8.03 14.51
C PHE A 160 -18.98 -9.47 14.03
N LEU A 161 -19.72 -9.68 12.94
CA LEU A 161 -19.89 -10.98 12.30
C LEU A 161 -19.06 -11.02 11.01
N ASP A 162 -18.20 -12.04 10.87
CA ASP A 162 -17.46 -12.31 9.63
C ASP A 162 -18.39 -12.98 8.63
N VAL A 163 -18.83 -12.24 7.60
CA VAL A 163 -19.78 -12.73 6.60
C VAL A 163 -19.18 -12.59 5.20
N GLU A 164 -19.08 -13.72 4.50
CA GLU A 164 -18.59 -13.73 3.11
C GLU A 164 -19.67 -13.18 2.14
N THR A 165 -19.20 -12.42 1.17
CA THR A 165 -20.02 -11.88 0.09
C THR A 165 -19.62 -12.50 -1.26
N PRO A 166 -20.50 -12.50 -2.28
CA PRO A 166 -20.19 -13.11 -3.58
C PRO A 166 -18.98 -12.50 -4.27
N ILE A 167 -18.14 -13.35 -4.86
CA ILE A 167 -17.06 -12.96 -5.79
C ILE A 167 -17.60 -12.81 -7.22
N LEU A 168 -18.60 -13.61 -7.62
CA LEU A 168 -19.26 -13.51 -8.92
C LEU A 168 -20.50 -12.61 -8.79
N GLY A 169 -20.36 -11.33 -9.12
CA GLY A 169 -21.42 -10.33 -9.02
C GLY A 169 -21.78 -9.71 -10.36
N ARG A 170 -22.51 -8.60 -10.31
CA ARG A 170 -22.72 -7.70 -11.45
C ARG A 170 -21.60 -6.62 -11.46
N PRO A 171 -21.32 -6.02 -12.65
CA PRO A 171 -20.47 -4.84 -12.72
C PRO A 171 -20.95 -3.75 -11.77
N THR A 172 -20.03 -3.13 -11.04
CA THR A 172 -20.31 -2.05 -10.09
C THR A 172 -19.60 -0.77 -10.53
N PRO A 173 -20.27 0.38 -10.53
CA PRO A 173 -19.66 1.64 -10.94
C PRO A 173 -18.88 2.28 -9.77
N GLU A 174 -17.73 1.72 -9.41
CA GLU A 174 -16.88 2.20 -8.31
C GLU A 174 -15.61 2.95 -8.81
N GLY A 175 -15.61 3.41 -10.07
CA GLY A 175 -14.53 4.22 -10.63
C GLY A 175 -13.42 3.46 -11.35
N ALA A 176 -13.06 2.25 -10.95
CA ALA A 176 -12.15 1.38 -11.70
C ALA A 176 -12.89 0.56 -12.77
N ARG A 177 -12.15 -0.07 -13.68
CA ARG A 177 -12.73 -1.05 -14.61
C ARG A 177 -12.91 -2.40 -13.89
N ASP A 178 -14.01 -3.10 -14.25
CA ASP A 178 -14.29 -4.43 -13.71
C ASP A 178 -13.55 -5.52 -14.50
N TYR A 179 -13.08 -6.56 -13.80
CA TYR A 179 -12.70 -7.83 -14.44
C TYR A 179 -13.96 -8.63 -14.75
N LEU A 180 -14.17 -8.99 -16.00
CA LEU A 180 -15.36 -9.71 -16.46
C LEU A 180 -15.09 -11.21 -16.58
N VAL A 181 -16.03 -12.02 -16.08
CA VAL A 181 -16.01 -13.47 -16.16
C VAL A 181 -17.20 -13.94 -16.98
N PRO A 182 -16.99 -14.55 -18.16
CA PRO A 182 -18.09 -14.97 -19.01
C PRO A 182 -18.90 -16.12 -18.40
N SER A 183 -20.21 -16.08 -18.58
CA SER A 183 -21.10 -17.15 -18.12
C SER A 183 -21.32 -18.20 -19.20
N ARG A 184 -21.00 -19.47 -18.91
CA ARG A 184 -21.31 -20.58 -19.80
C ARG A 184 -22.83 -20.86 -19.90
N THR A 185 -23.55 -20.63 -18.79
CA THR A 185 -24.99 -20.93 -18.69
C THR A 185 -25.86 -19.86 -19.32
N TYR A 186 -25.39 -18.63 -19.36
CA TYR A 186 -26.10 -17.48 -19.94
C TYR A 186 -25.25 -16.88 -21.06
N PRO A 187 -25.41 -17.32 -22.31
CA PRO A 187 -24.64 -16.82 -23.45
C PRO A 187 -24.71 -15.29 -23.59
N GLY A 188 -23.56 -14.67 -23.79
CA GLY A 188 -23.46 -13.22 -23.94
C GLY A 188 -23.58 -12.43 -22.62
N HIS A 189 -23.70 -13.12 -21.47
CA HIS A 189 -23.72 -12.48 -20.16
C HIS A 189 -22.42 -12.74 -19.40
N PHE A 190 -22.05 -11.79 -18.54
CA PHE A 190 -20.80 -11.82 -17.78
C PHE A 190 -21.09 -11.55 -16.31
N PHE A 191 -20.39 -12.25 -15.44
CA PHE A 191 -20.16 -11.82 -14.08
C PHE A 191 -19.02 -10.79 -14.07
N ALA A 192 -18.98 -9.96 -13.04
CA ALA A 192 -17.84 -9.13 -12.72
C ALA A 192 -17.24 -9.55 -11.38
N LEU A 193 -15.92 -9.47 -11.26
CA LEU A 193 -15.23 -9.61 -9.97
C LEU A 193 -15.42 -8.32 -9.16
N PRO A 194 -15.68 -8.38 -7.85
CA PRO A 194 -16.06 -7.21 -7.07
C PRO A 194 -14.89 -6.26 -6.86
N GLN A 195 -15.12 -4.97 -7.07
CA GLN A 195 -14.16 -3.92 -6.69
C GLN A 195 -14.09 -3.71 -5.18
N SER A 196 -15.23 -3.93 -4.51
CA SER A 196 -15.41 -4.01 -3.07
C SER A 196 -16.75 -4.73 -2.75
N PRO A 197 -16.99 -5.18 -1.51
CA PRO A 197 -18.28 -5.73 -1.11
C PRO A 197 -19.35 -4.67 -0.80
N GLN A 198 -19.18 -3.41 -1.25
CA GLN A 198 -19.98 -2.25 -0.84
C GLN A 198 -21.48 -2.46 -0.86
N LEU A 199 -22.04 -2.99 -1.96
CA LEU A 199 -23.48 -3.15 -2.09
C LEU A 199 -24.01 -4.28 -1.19
N PHE A 200 -23.27 -5.37 -1.07
CA PHE A 200 -23.67 -6.50 -0.25
C PHE A 200 -23.60 -6.21 1.24
N LYS A 201 -22.60 -5.46 1.72
CA LYS A 201 -22.53 -5.09 3.14
C LYS A 201 -23.68 -4.16 3.55
N GLN A 202 -24.14 -3.26 2.66
CA GLN A 202 -25.35 -2.46 2.90
C GLN A 202 -26.60 -3.34 2.96
N LEU A 203 -26.73 -4.35 2.09
CA LEU A 203 -27.82 -5.32 2.17
C LEU A 203 -27.81 -6.13 3.47
N LEU A 204 -26.63 -6.43 4.03
CA LEU A 204 -26.51 -7.09 5.33
C LEU A 204 -27.02 -6.19 6.46
N MET A 205 -26.86 -4.87 6.37
CA MET A 205 -27.45 -3.94 7.32
C MET A 205 -28.98 -3.93 7.22
N VAL A 206 -29.53 -3.90 6.00
CA VAL A 206 -30.98 -4.04 5.77
C VAL A 206 -31.51 -5.40 6.29
N ALA A 207 -30.70 -6.46 6.18
CA ALA A 207 -31.02 -7.78 6.72
C ALA A 207 -30.91 -7.89 8.25
N GLY A 208 -30.45 -6.84 8.95
CA GLY A 208 -30.40 -6.79 10.41
C GLY A 208 -29.14 -7.42 11.04
N PHE A 209 -28.05 -7.55 10.28
CA PHE A 209 -26.80 -8.10 10.82
C PHE A 209 -26.05 -7.12 11.73
N ASP A 210 -26.41 -5.86 11.71
CA ASP A 210 -25.98 -4.79 12.64
C ASP A 210 -24.48 -4.45 12.62
N ARG A 211 -23.59 -5.42 12.75
CA ARG A 211 -22.12 -5.26 12.70
C ARG A 211 -21.52 -6.35 11.84
N TYR A 212 -21.05 -5.97 10.67
CA TYR A 212 -20.41 -6.85 9.68
C TYR A 212 -18.94 -6.52 9.51
N TYR A 213 -18.12 -7.55 9.31
CA TYR A 213 -16.80 -7.39 8.69
C TYR A 213 -16.48 -8.55 7.74
N GLN A 214 -15.49 -8.34 6.89
CA GLN A 214 -14.90 -9.37 6.03
C GLN A 214 -13.47 -9.00 5.69
N ILE A 215 -12.57 -9.98 5.68
CA ILE A 215 -11.26 -9.84 5.03
C ILE A 215 -11.46 -10.20 3.57
N ALA A 216 -11.85 -9.21 2.77
CA ALA A 216 -12.38 -9.37 1.42
C ALA A 216 -11.31 -9.30 0.34
N LYS A 217 -11.40 -10.17 -0.66
CA LYS A 217 -10.67 -10.01 -1.92
C LYS A 217 -11.41 -9.03 -2.83
N CYS A 218 -10.65 -8.05 -3.33
CA CYS A 218 -11.11 -7.01 -4.23
C CYS A 218 -10.29 -7.00 -5.51
N PHE A 219 -10.92 -6.59 -6.62
CA PHE A 219 -10.35 -6.65 -7.96
C PHE A 219 -10.59 -5.33 -8.69
N ARG A 220 -9.54 -4.72 -9.24
CA ARG A 220 -9.63 -3.48 -10.02
C ARG A 220 -8.67 -3.54 -11.21
N ASP A 221 -9.21 -3.35 -12.43
CA ASP A 221 -8.41 -3.23 -13.64
C ASP A 221 -8.02 -1.77 -13.85
N GLU A 222 -6.94 -1.37 -13.22
CA GLU A 222 -6.40 -0.01 -13.27
C GLU A 222 -4.88 -0.01 -13.41
N ASP A 223 -4.28 1.15 -13.71
CA ASP A 223 -2.85 1.29 -13.83
C ASP A 223 -2.15 1.00 -12.50
N LEU A 224 -1.17 0.09 -12.54
CA LEU A 224 -0.49 -0.38 -11.34
C LEU A 224 0.64 0.56 -10.92
N ARG A 225 0.77 0.74 -9.60
CA ARG A 225 1.82 1.50 -8.93
C ARG A 225 2.46 0.65 -7.83
N ALA A 226 3.39 1.21 -7.09
CA ALA A 226 4.05 0.52 -5.97
C ALA A 226 3.05 0.04 -4.89
N ASP A 227 1.95 0.76 -4.71
CA ASP A 227 0.89 0.55 -3.72
C ASP A 227 -0.43 0.03 -4.33
N ARG A 228 -0.43 -0.43 -5.59
CA ARG A 228 -1.62 -0.95 -6.29
C ARG A 228 -1.36 -2.31 -6.92
N GLN A 229 -2.36 -3.18 -6.82
CA GLN A 229 -2.41 -4.51 -7.44
C GLN A 229 -3.79 -4.74 -8.05
N PRO A 230 -3.89 -5.53 -9.14
CA PRO A 230 -5.19 -5.81 -9.77
C PRO A 230 -6.10 -6.66 -8.87
N GLU A 231 -5.51 -7.44 -7.97
CA GLU A 231 -6.18 -8.12 -6.86
C GLU A 231 -5.51 -7.78 -5.53
N PHE A 232 -6.29 -7.36 -4.56
CA PHE A 232 -5.81 -6.93 -3.25
C PHE A 232 -6.80 -7.32 -2.16
N THR A 233 -6.46 -7.04 -0.91
CA THR A 233 -7.28 -7.44 0.23
C THR A 233 -7.69 -6.21 1.03
N GLN A 234 -8.99 -6.12 1.34
CA GLN A 234 -9.53 -5.11 2.25
C GLN A 234 -9.99 -5.75 3.57
N ILE A 235 -9.85 -5.00 4.65
CA ILE A 235 -10.63 -5.20 5.87
C ILE A 235 -11.87 -4.34 5.69
N ASP A 236 -12.99 -4.97 5.41
CA ASP A 236 -14.24 -4.28 5.11
C ASP A 236 -15.20 -4.38 6.30
N ILE A 237 -15.78 -3.24 6.68
CA ILE A 237 -16.58 -3.09 7.90
C ILE A 237 -17.85 -2.29 7.58
N GLU A 238 -19.00 -2.72 8.12
CA GLU A 238 -20.26 -1.96 8.06
C GLU A 238 -21.04 -2.12 9.36
N THR A 239 -21.71 -1.05 9.78
CA THR A 239 -22.46 -1.01 11.06
C THR A 239 -23.79 -0.29 10.89
N SER A 240 -24.80 -0.70 11.66
CA SER A 240 -26.09 -0.02 11.78
C SER A 240 -26.15 0.81 13.06
N PHE A 241 -26.98 1.87 13.04
CA PHE A 241 -27.31 2.69 14.21
C PHE A 241 -26.11 3.37 14.91
N LEU A 242 -25.00 3.56 14.17
CA LEU A 242 -23.82 4.30 14.62
C LEU A 242 -23.61 5.53 13.74
N ASP A 243 -23.05 6.59 14.31
CA ASP A 243 -22.63 7.76 13.56
C ASP A 243 -21.13 7.75 13.20
N GLU A 244 -20.64 8.82 12.58
CA GLU A 244 -19.23 8.94 12.19
C GLU A 244 -18.28 8.79 13.38
N SER A 245 -18.61 9.44 14.51
CA SER A 245 -17.75 9.45 15.69
C SER A 245 -17.65 8.07 16.34
N ASP A 246 -18.74 7.30 16.32
CA ASP A 246 -18.76 5.92 16.82
C ASP A 246 -17.89 5.01 15.97
N ILE A 247 -18.04 5.08 14.63
CA ILE A 247 -17.29 4.24 13.69
C ILE A 247 -15.79 4.57 13.73
N ILE A 248 -15.46 5.86 13.72
CA ILE A 248 -14.11 6.37 13.91
C ILE A 248 -13.53 5.84 15.23
N GLY A 249 -14.26 5.98 16.34
CA GLY A 249 -13.81 5.54 17.66
C GLY A 249 -13.54 4.02 17.76
N ILE A 250 -14.40 3.18 17.16
CA ILE A 250 -14.20 1.72 17.12
C ILE A 250 -12.96 1.37 16.30
N THR A 251 -12.83 1.95 15.12
CA THR A 251 -11.74 1.62 14.20
C THR A 251 -10.40 2.21 14.62
N GLU A 252 -10.39 3.39 15.25
CA GLU A 252 -9.19 3.93 15.87
C GLU A 252 -8.66 3.04 17.00
N LYS A 253 -9.54 2.58 17.88
CA LYS A 253 -9.17 1.64 18.95
C LYS A 253 -8.60 0.33 18.37
N MET A 254 -9.18 -0.17 17.27
CA MET A 254 -8.65 -1.34 16.56
C MET A 254 -7.20 -1.11 16.09
N VAL A 255 -6.93 0.02 15.45
CA VAL A 255 -5.58 0.33 14.95
C VAL A 255 -4.60 0.57 16.10
N ARG A 256 -5.00 1.28 17.16
CA ARG A 256 -4.16 1.50 18.35
C ARG A 256 -3.80 0.17 19.02
N GLN A 257 -4.77 -0.72 19.21
CA GLN A 257 -4.52 -2.04 19.79
C GLN A 257 -3.61 -2.88 18.89
N LEU A 258 -3.84 -2.86 17.57
CA LEU A 258 -3.02 -3.57 16.60
C LEU A 258 -1.55 -3.15 16.68
N PHE A 259 -1.27 -1.84 16.67
CA PHE A 259 0.10 -1.34 16.73
C PHE A 259 0.77 -1.67 18.06
N LYS A 260 0.05 -1.58 19.17
CA LYS A 260 0.55 -1.99 20.49
C LYS A 260 0.88 -3.48 20.53
N GLU A 261 -0.01 -4.34 20.03
CA GLU A 261 0.17 -5.81 20.08
C GLU A 261 1.30 -6.29 19.14
N VAL A 262 1.43 -5.67 17.97
CA VAL A 262 2.30 -6.20 16.91
C VAL A 262 3.67 -5.54 16.87
N LEU A 263 3.74 -4.23 17.14
CA LEU A 263 4.96 -3.41 17.05
C LEU A 263 5.39 -2.79 18.40
N ASP A 264 4.60 -2.99 19.47
CA ASP A 264 4.78 -2.32 20.77
C ASP A 264 4.79 -0.78 20.68
N VAL A 265 4.00 -0.23 19.75
CA VAL A 265 3.82 1.21 19.54
C VAL A 265 2.51 1.65 20.19
N GLU A 266 2.57 2.64 21.07
CA GLU A 266 1.41 3.26 21.68
C GLU A 266 1.09 4.59 21.00
N PHE A 267 -0.19 4.82 20.73
CA PHE A 267 -0.70 6.06 20.18
C PHE A 267 -1.63 6.76 21.17
N ASP A 268 -1.56 8.09 21.18
CA ASP A 268 -2.63 8.94 21.69
C ASP A 268 -3.83 8.91 20.73
N GLU A 269 -4.90 9.64 21.04
CA GLU A 269 -6.02 9.86 20.13
C GLU A 269 -5.53 10.50 18.82
N PHE A 270 -6.08 10.05 17.69
CA PHE A 270 -5.67 10.56 16.39
C PHE A 270 -6.27 11.95 16.15
N PRO A 271 -5.48 12.92 15.66
CA PRO A 271 -6.03 14.23 15.33
C PRO A 271 -7.02 14.11 14.16
N HIS A 272 -8.09 14.92 14.23
CA HIS A 272 -9.07 15.08 13.16
C HIS A 272 -8.80 16.39 12.43
N MET A 273 -8.84 16.36 11.11
CA MET A 273 -8.61 17.54 10.27
C MET A 273 -9.66 17.59 9.15
N PRO A 274 -10.38 18.71 8.99
CA PRO A 274 -11.24 18.91 7.83
C PRO A 274 -10.46 18.85 6.52
N PHE A 275 -11.07 18.29 5.47
CA PHE A 275 -10.47 18.21 4.14
C PHE A 275 -9.96 19.57 3.64
N GLU A 276 -10.73 20.63 3.81
CA GLU A 276 -10.34 22.00 3.41
C GLU A 276 -9.02 22.43 4.10
N GLU A 277 -8.89 22.15 5.40
CA GLU A 277 -7.68 22.46 6.15
C GLU A 277 -6.48 21.62 5.66
N ALA A 278 -6.68 20.33 5.39
CA ALA A 278 -5.65 19.45 4.87
C ALA A 278 -5.13 19.95 3.50
N MET A 279 -6.03 20.30 2.60
CA MET A 279 -5.68 20.88 1.30
C MET A 279 -5.00 22.24 1.42
N ARG A 280 -5.46 23.08 2.33
CA ARG A 280 -4.90 24.42 2.56
C ARG A 280 -3.49 24.34 3.13
N ARG A 281 -3.28 23.54 4.20
CA ARG A 281 -2.00 23.50 4.93
C ARG A 281 -0.98 22.55 4.28
N TYR A 282 -1.41 21.49 3.63
CA TYR A 282 -0.52 20.43 3.16
C TYR A 282 -0.61 20.16 1.67
N GLY A 283 -1.61 20.71 0.97
CA GLY A 283 -1.85 20.46 -0.46
C GLY A 283 -2.25 19.01 -0.75
N SER A 284 -2.81 18.30 0.22
CA SER A 284 -3.15 16.89 0.08
C SER A 284 -4.28 16.52 1.05
N ASP A 285 -5.19 15.65 0.62
CA ASP A 285 -6.21 14.98 1.43
C ASP A 285 -5.64 13.88 2.37
N LYS A 286 -4.36 13.55 2.20
CA LYS A 286 -3.63 12.56 3.00
C LYS A 286 -2.25 13.09 3.43
N PRO A 287 -2.22 14.12 4.29
CA PRO A 287 -0.98 14.76 4.67
C PRO A 287 -0.09 13.86 5.52
N ASP A 288 1.23 13.89 5.26
CA ASP A 288 2.22 13.27 6.13
C ASP A 288 2.58 14.25 7.26
N LEU A 289 2.00 14.04 8.43
CA LEU A 289 2.23 14.89 9.60
C LEU A 289 3.58 14.66 10.29
N ARG A 290 4.42 13.74 9.79
CA ARG A 290 5.80 13.59 10.26
C ARG A 290 6.69 14.73 9.79
N ILE A 291 6.31 15.38 8.69
CA ILE A 291 7.05 16.49 8.07
C ILE A 291 6.45 17.81 8.53
N PRO A 292 7.19 18.64 9.31
CA PRO A 292 6.67 19.86 9.92
C PRO A 292 6.77 21.06 8.96
N LEU A 293 6.37 20.87 7.71
CA LEU A 293 6.31 21.93 6.70
C LEU A 293 4.86 22.16 6.31
N GLU A 294 4.46 23.41 6.15
CA GLU A 294 3.09 23.79 5.80
C GLU A 294 3.07 24.78 4.63
N LEU A 295 2.02 24.74 3.84
CA LEU A 295 1.71 25.73 2.83
C LEU A 295 1.00 26.91 3.47
N VAL A 296 1.37 28.12 3.08
CA VAL A 296 0.78 29.36 3.58
C VAL A 296 0.28 30.18 2.40
N ASP A 297 -1.00 30.56 2.42
CA ASP A 297 -1.60 31.36 1.37
C ASP A 297 -1.12 32.82 1.43
N VAL A 298 -0.68 33.33 0.28
CA VAL A 298 -0.09 34.68 0.15
C VAL A 298 -0.68 35.48 -1.03
N ALA A 299 -1.77 35.00 -1.63
CA ALA A 299 -2.41 35.61 -2.79
C ALA A 299 -2.81 37.07 -2.55
N ASP A 300 -3.29 37.40 -1.34
CA ASP A 300 -3.72 38.78 -0.95
C ASP A 300 -2.58 39.80 -1.07
N GLN A 301 -1.32 39.39 -0.88
CA GLN A 301 -0.14 40.23 -1.01
C GLN A 301 0.38 40.36 -2.44
N LEU A 302 -0.16 39.58 -3.38
CA LEU A 302 0.37 39.45 -4.74
C LEU A 302 -0.65 39.83 -5.84
N LYS A 303 -1.82 40.32 -5.47
CA LYS A 303 -2.88 40.72 -6.42
C LYS A 303 -2.48 41.89 -7.33
N GLU A 304 -1.77 42.87 -6.77
CA GLU A 304 -1.44 44.14 -7.43
C GLU A 304 -0.01 44.20 -7.96
N VAL A 305 0.77 43.09 -7.84
CA VAL A 305 2.15 43.07 -8.34
C VAL A 305 2.20 43.02 -9.86
N GLU A 306 3.19 43.66 -10.46
CA GLU A 306 3.38 43.66 -11.90
C GLU A 306 3.69 42.27 -12.49
N PHE A 307 4.19 41.35 -11.68
CA PHE A 307 4.56 40.01 -12.08
C PHE A 307 3.32 39.13 -12.31
N LYS A 308 2.88 39.05 -13.56
CA LYS A 308 1.64 38.35 -13.97
C LYS A 308 1.58 36.87 -13.57
N VAL A 309 2.73 36.23 -13.37
CA VAL A 309 2.78 34.85 -12.88
C VAL A 309 2.14 34.71 -11.50
N PHE A 310 2.21 35.75 -10.67
CA PHE A 310 1.56 35.80 -9.37
C PHE A 310 0.22 36.51 -9.39
N SER A 311 0.15 37.70 -10.00
CA SER A 311 -1.10 38.48 -9.98
C SER A 311 -2.23 37.83 -10.77
N GLY A 312 -1.94 37.04 -11.80
CA GLY A 312 -2.95 36.27 -12.53
C GLY A 312 -3.68 35.29 -11.61
N PRO A 313 -3.01 34.27 -11.06
CA PRO A 313 -3.65 33.32 -10.14
C PRO A 313 -4.17 33.96 -8.84
N ALA A 314 -3.55 35.05 -8.36
CA ALA A 314 -4.01 35.76 -7.15
C ALA A 314 -5.36 36.46 -7.34
N ASN A 315 -5.74 36.78 -8.59
CA ASN A 315 -7.02 37.39 -8.94
C ASN A 315 -8.03 36.41 -9.55
N ASP A 316 -7.62 35.17 -9.83
CA ASP A 316 -8.49 34.13 -10.34
C ASP A 316 -9.22 33.44 -9.18
N PRO A 317 -10.59 33.38 -9.17
CA PRO A 317 -11.33 32.66 -8.14
C PRO A 317 -10.98 31.16 -8.01
N LYS A 318 -10.51 30.52 -9.09
CA LYS A 318 -10.02 29.13 -9.11
C LYS A 318 -8.49 29.03 -8.97
N GLY A 319 -7.80 30.17 -8.79
CA GLY A 319 -6.36 30.27 -8.61
C GLY A 319 -5.95 30.19 -7.14
N ARG A 320 -4.67 29.85 -6.93
CA ARG A 320 -4.02 29.86 -5.62
C ARG A 320 -2.60 30.39 -5.74
N VAL A 321 -2.15 31.19 -4.78
CA VAL A 321 -0.74 31.50 -4.60
C VAL A 321 -0.35 31.15 -3.17
N ALA A 322 0.51 30.16 -3.04
CA ALA A 322 0.94 29.66 -1.74
C ALA A 322 2.48 29.62 -1.64
N ALA A 323 2.98 29.75 -0.42
CA ALA A 323 4.38 29.71 -0.07
C ALA A 323 4.67 28.48 0.81
N LEU A 324 5.83 27.86 0.62
CA LEU A 324 6.38 26.76 1.40
C LEU A 324 7.73 27.15 1.97
N ARG A 325 7.82 27.42 3.27
CA ARG A 325 9.07 27.68 3.97
C ARG A 325 9.79 26.37 4.27
N VAL A 326 11.10 26.34 3.98
CA VAL A 326 12.00 25.26 4.38
C VAL A 326 13.09 25.81 5.30
N PRO A 327 13.05 25.51 6.59
CA PRO A 327 14.01 26.03 7.57
C PRO A 327 15.44 25.61 7.28
N GLY A 328 16.39 26.51 7.43
CA GLY A 328 17.84 26.26 7.33
C GLY A 328 18.34 25.90 5.94
N ALA A 329 17.55 26.05 4.89
CA ALA A 329 17.87 25.56 3.55
C ALA A 329 18.33 26.64 2.55
N ALA A 330 18.69 27.85 3.00
CA ALA A 330 19.19 28.92 2.11
C ALA A 330 20.50 28.54 1.37
N SER A 331 21.32 27.65 1.97
CA SER A 331 22.55 27.13 1.36
C SER A 331 22.30 26.11 0.23
N MET A 332 21.06 25.72 -0.03
CA MET A 332 20.72 24.76 -1.07
C MET A 332 21.31 25.16 -2.43
N PRO A 333 22.03 24.25 -3.12
CA PRO A 333 22.66 24.59 -4.40
C PRO A 333 21.61 24.79 -5.51
N ARG A 334 21.94 25.58 -6.52
CA ARG A 334 21.06 25.87 -7.65
C ARG A 334 20.60 24.61 -8.37
N SER A 335 21.48 23.63 -8.53
CA SER A 335 21.16 22.35 -9.18
C SER A 335 20.02 21.61 -8.47
N GLN A 336 20.00 21.60 -7.14
CA GLN A 336 18.93 20.96 -6.37
C GLN A 336 17.59 21.71 -6.52
N ILE A 337 17.62 23.05 -6.58
CA ILE A 337 16.42 23.86 -6.86
C ILE A 337 15.91 23.59 -8.27
N ASP A 338 16.81 23.47 -9.25
CA ASP A 338 16.46 23.14 -10.63
C ASP A 338 15.85 21.72 -10.73
N ASP A 339 16.33 20.77 -9.94
CA ASP A 339 15.73 19.41 -9.85
C ASP A 339 14.35 19.44 -9.19
N TYR A 340 14.14 20.24 -8.15
CA TYR A 340 12.80 20.45 -7.58
C TYR A 340 11.86 21.16 -8.57
N THR A 341 12.39 22.06 -9.40
CA THR A 341 11.58 22.70 -10.46
C THR A 341 11.11 21.69 -11.50
N LYS A 342 11.98 20.76 -11.92
CA LYS A 342 11.57 19.63 -12.80
C LYS A 342 10.56 18.73 -12.13
N PHE A 343 10.76 18.45 -10.84
CA PHE A 343 9.87 17.58 -10.07
C PHE A 343 8.45 18.16 -9.97
N VAL A 344 8.28 19.43 -9.61
CA VAL A 344 6.95 20.04 -9.56
C VAL A 344 6.32 20.16 -10.95
N GLY A 345 7.11 20.19 -12.02
CA GLY A 345 6.64 20.14 -13.40
C GLY A 345 5.85 18.88 -13.73
N ILE A 346 6.13 17.75 -13.08
CA ILE A 346 5.38 16.49 -13.23
C ILE A 346 3.90 16.68 -12.81
N TYR A 347 3.65 17.58 -11.86
CA TYR A 347 2.32 17.91 -11.34
C TYR A 347 1.67 19.10 -12.06
N GLY A 348 2.22 19.53 -13.21
CA GLY A 348 1.66 20.60 -14.04
C GLY A 348 2.13 22.01 -13.69
N ALA A 349 2.99 22.19 -12.68
CA ALA A 349 3.53 23.52 -12.37
C ALA A 349 4.50 23.99 -13.48
N LYS A 350 4.35 25.24 -13.92
CA LYS A 350 5.17 25.83 -15.01
C LYS A 350 6.56 26.29 -14.55
N GLY A 351 6.78 26.32 -13.22
CA GLY A 351 8.02 26.72 -12.60
C GLY A 351 7.92 26.69 -11.08
N LEU A 352 9.07 26.88 -10.41
CA LEU A 352 9.17 26.95 -8.96
C LEU A 352 9.92 28.24 -8.58
N ALA A 353 9.21 29.29 -8.24
CA ALA A 353 9.81 30.51 -7.72
C ALA A 353 10.29 30.29 -6.28
N TYR A 354 11.35 30.98 -5.89
CA TYR A 354 11.89 30.87 -4.55
C TYR A 354 12.53 32.16 -4.06
N ILE A 355 12.65 32.31 -2.74
CA ILE A 355 13.42 33.36 -2.06
C ILE A 355 14.32 32.69 -1.03
N LYS A 356 15.62 32.92 -1.11
CA LYS A 356 16.58 32.59 -0.05
C LYS A 356 16.68 33.79 0.90
N VAL A 357 16.50 33.55 2.18
CA VAL A 357 16.59 34.55 3.24
C VAL A 357 17.99 34.45 3.84
N ASN A 358 18.92 35.24 3.35
CA ASN A 358 20.32 35.24 3.83
C ASN A 358 20.47 36.11 5.09
N GLU A 359 19.93 37.34 5.07
CA GLU A 359 20.03 38.28 6.19
C GLU A 359 18.82 39.25 6.17
N ARG A 360 17.82 38.93 6.91
CA ARG A 360 16.53 39.63 6.88
C ARG A 360 16.62 41.09 7.30
N ALA A 361 17.53 41.41 8.23
CA ALA A 361 17.76 42.76 8.71
C ALA A 361 18.22 43.76 7.64
N LYS A 362 18.73 43.25 6.48
CA LYS A 362 19.11 44.06 5.35
C LYS A 362 17.98 44.34 4.34
N GLY A 363 16.75 43.98 4.66
CA GLY A 363 15.61 44.11 3.74
C GLY A 363 15.83 43.34 2.44
N VAL A 364 15.52 43.96 1.32
CA VAL A 364 15.62 43.36 -0.01
C VAL A 364 17.04 42.88 -0.34
N GLU A 365 18.07 43.59 0.11
CA GLU A 365 19.49 43.24 -0.12
C GLU A 365 19.91 41.94 0.57
N GLY A 366 19.22 41.58 1.65
CA GLY A 366 19.44 40.31 2.36
C GLY A 366 18.71 39.13 1.76
N LEU A 367 17.96 39.34 0.68
CA LEU A 367 17.17 38.29 -0.01
C LEU A 367 17.82 37.94 -1.36
N GLN A 368 17.97 36.67 -1.65
CA GLN A 368 18.48 36.19 -2.94
C GLN A 368 17.38 35.49 -3.74
N SER A 369 16.95 36.13 -4.80
CA SER A 369 15.90 35.58 -5.66
C SER A 369 15.71 36.38 -6.94
N PRO A 370 15.38 35.73 -8.07
CA PRO A 370 15.00 36.43 -9.31
C PRO A 370 13.69 37.19 -9.25
N ILE A 371 12.79 36.86 -8.29
CA ILE A 371 11.43 37.45 -8.20
C ILE A 371 11.35 38.66 -7.27
N VAL A 372 12.31 38.87 -6.38
CA VAL A 372 12.28 39.95 -5.37
C VAL A 372 12.08 41.32 -5.99
N LYS A 373 12.66 41.60 -7.14
CA LYS A 373 12.55 42.88 -7.86
C LYS A 373 11.15 43.22 -8.38
N PHE A 374 10.25 42.25 -8.41
CA PHE A 374 8.87 42.41 -8.92
C PHE A 374 7.83 42.55 -7.81
N ILE A 375 8.23 42.41 -6.54
CA ILE A 375 7.35 42.45 -5.38
C ILE A 375 7.74 43.63 -4.49
N PRO A 376 6.84 44.53 -4.14
CA PRO A 376 7.12 45.62 -3.23
C PRO A 376 7.67 45.11 -1.89
N GLU A 377 8.65 45.81 -1.31
CA GLU A 377 9.32 45.40 -0.07
C GLU A 377 8.33 45.22 1.10
N ALA A 378 7.30 46.07 1.16
CA ALA A 378 6.26 45.95 2.19
C ALA A 378 5.51 44.61 2.09
N ASN A 379 5.17 44.18 0.86
CA ASN A 379 4.50 42.89 0.63
C ASN A 379 5.43 41.72 0.90
N LEU A 380 6.73 41.82 0.51
CA LEU A 380 7.74 40.82 0.84
C LEU A 380 7.86 40.59 2.35
N ASN A 381 7.92 41.69 3.14
CA ASN A 381 8.00 41.60 4.58
C ASN A 381 6.79 40.92 5.18
N VAL A 382 5.56 41.26 4.73
CA VAL A 382 4.33 40.60 5.19
C VAL A 382 4.33 39.11 4.84
N ILE A 383 4.76 38.73 3.64
CA ILE A 383 4.87 37.33 3.22
C ILE A 383 5.87 36.57 4.10
N LEU A 384 7.07 37.12 4.27
CA LEU A 384 8.13 36.48 5.07
C LEU A 384 7.75 36.37 6.56
N ASP A 385 7.04 37.38 7.11
CA ASP A 385 6.50 37.31 8.47
C ASP A 385 5.42 36.23 8.59
N ARG A 386 4.49 36.17 7.62
CA ARG A 386 3.38 35.19 7.62
C ARG A 386 3.88 33.75 7.55
N VAL A 387 4.92 33.47 6.76
CA VAL A 387 5.53 32.14 6.70
C VAL A 387 6.52 31.89 7.84
N GLY A 388 6.80 32.89 8.67
CA GLY A 388 7.75 32.80 9.78
C GLY A 388 9.21 32.61 9.31
N ALA A 389 9.58 33.15 8.14
CA ALA A 389 10.93 32.98 7.60
C ALA A 389 11.97 33.76 8.39
N VAL A 390 13.09 33.11 8.67
CA VAL A 390 14.25 33.68 9.36
C VAL A 390 15.52 33.51 8.52
N ASP A 391 16.63 34.11 8.96
CA ASP A 391 17.91 33.96 8.29
C ASP A 391 18.30 32.49 8.15
N GLY A 392 18.75 32.13 6.95
CA GLY A 392 19.10 30.76 6.60
C GLY A 392 18.00 29.94 5.95
N ASP A 393 16.78 30.47 5.82
CA ASP A 393 15.65 29.75 5.24
C ASP A 393 15.56 29.93 3.72
N ILE A 394 14.87 28.99 3.06
CA ILE A 394 14.38 29.17 1.69
C ILE A 394 12.84 29.08 1.69
N VAL A 395 12.20 29.93 0.90
CA VAL A 395 10.74 29.92 0.69
C VAL A 395 10.46 29.66 -0.77
N PHE A 396 9.75 28.58 -1.06
CA PHE A 396 9.26 28.25 -2.41
C PHE A 396 7.84 28.77 -2.60
N PHE A 397 7.48 29.06 -3.86
CA PHE A 397 6.15 29.59 -4.22
C PHE A 397 5.53 28.77 -5.34
N GLY A 398 4.25 28.48 -5.20
CA GLY A 398 3.39 27.95 -6.25
C GLY A 398 2.30 28.97 -6.59
N ALA A 399 2.05 29.18 -7.88
CA ALA A 399 1.06 30.12 -8.39
C ALA A 399 0.47 29.58 -9.70
N ASP A 400 -0.74 29.05 -9.63
CA ASP A 400 -1.50 28.51 -10.78
C ASP A 400 -2.96 28.25 -10.30
N LYS A 401 -3.72 27.41 -11.03
CA LYS A 401 -4.98 26.85 -10.53
C LYS A 401 -4.77 26.17 -9.18
N ALA A 402 -5.71 26.27 -8.26
CA ALA A 402 -5.58 25.75 -6.90
C ALA A 402 -5.16 24.26 -6.85
N LYS A 403 -5.74 23.43 -7.72
CA LYS A 403 -5.38 22.01 -7.83
C LYS A 403 -3.89 21.82 -8.16
N ILE A 404 -3.37 22.52 -9.17
CA ILE A 404 -1.95 22.43 -9.57
C ILE A 404 -1.02 22.86 -8.42
N VAL A 405 -1.37 23.94 -7.72
CA VAL A 405 -0.57 24.43 -6.57
C VAL A 405 -0.57 23.40 -5.43
N CYS A 406 -1.72 22.83 -5.11
CA CYS A 406 -1.83 21.78 -4.10
C CYS A 406 -0.99 20.56 -4.48
N ASP A 407 -1.19 20.01 -5.67
CA ASP A 407 -0.48 18.81 -6.13
C ASP A 407 1.04 19.04 -6.18
N ALA A 408 1.49 20.17 -6.75
CA ALA A 408 2.90 20.48 -6.90
C ALA A 408 3.61 20.77 -5.57
N LEU A 409 3.08 21.71 -4.76
CA LEU A 409 3.70 22.05 -3.48
C LEU A 409 3.50 20.98 -2.41
N GLY A 410 2.36 20.27 -2.42
CA GLY A 410 2.14 19.12 -1.55
C GLY A 410 3.15 18.01 -1.80
N ALA A 411 3.40 17.66 -3.06
CA ALA A 411 4.43 16.69 -3.44
C ALA A 411 5.85 17.21 -3.12
N LEU A 412 6.14 18.49 -3.39
CA LEU A 412 7.42 19.10 -3.06
C LEU A 412 7.70 19.07 -1.55
N ARG A 413 6.70 19.35 -0.74
CA ARG A 413 6.76 19.28 0.72
C ARG A 413 7.26 17.91 1.19
N ILE A 414 6.67 16.86 0.66
CA ILE A 414 7.05 15.46 0.98
C ILE A 414 8.49 15.18 0.53
N LYS A 415 8.82 15.54 -0.73
CA LYS A 415 10.15 15.30 -1.27
C LYS A 415 11.24 16.03 -0.47
N VAL A 416 11.06 17.32 -0.19
CA VAL A 416 12.00 18.12 0.60
C VAL A 416 12.12 17.57 2.03
N GLY A 417 10.99 17.16 2.64
CA GLY A 417 10.97 16.57 3.97
C GLY A 417 11.83 15.30 4.08
N HIS A 418 11.80 14.46 3.06
CA HIS A 418 12.65 13.26 2.99
C HIS A 418 14.09 13.57 2.63
N ASP A 419 14.33 14.39 1.60
CA ASP A 419 15.69 14.75 1.14
C ASP A 419 16.51 15.41 2.25
N LEU A 420 15.88 16.26 3.06
CA LEU A 420 16.50 16.97 4.19
C LEU A 420 16.33 16.26 5.55
N LYS A 421 15.72 15.07 5.57
CA LYS A 421 15.47 14.25 6.78
C LYS A 421 14.74 15.01 7.88
N LEU A 422 13.67 15.70 7.52
CA LEU A 422 12.89 16.54 8.44
C LEU A 422 11.79 15.77 9.20
N LEU A 423 11.76 14.44 9.14
CA LEU A 423 10.78 13.63 9.85
C LEU A 423 10.97 13.77 11.37
N THR A 424 9.91 14.13 12.07
CA THR A 424 9.94 14.39 13.53
C THR A 424 9.56 13.18 14.37
N ARG A 425 8.95 12.16 13.77
CA ARG A 425 8.45 10.94 14.42
C ARG A 425 8.36 9.79 13.42
N GLU A 426 8.21 8.58 13.90
CA GLU A 426 8.10 7.39 13.05
C GLU A 426 6.67 7.21 12.50
N TRP A 427 5.67 7.46 13.33
CA TRP A 427 4.27 7.25 13.01
C TRP A 427 3.45 8.51 13.25
N ALA A 428 2.57 8.83 12.31
CA ALA A 428 1.68 9.98 12.38
C ALA A 428 0.29 9.63 11.81
N PRO A 429 -0.55 8.90 12.56
CA PRO A 429 -1.92 8.64 12.18
C PRO A 429 -2.79 9.89 12.36
N MET A 430 -3.82 10.01 11.51
CA MET A 430 -4.84 11.05 11.61
C MET A 430 -6.13 10.65 10.88
N TRP A 431 -7.20 11.38 11.16
CA TRP A 431 -8.43 11.34 10.40
C TRP A 431 -8.58 12.61 9.56
N VAL A 432 -8.96 12.43 8.31
CA VAL A 432 -9.45 13.52 7.46
C VAL A 432 -10.97 13.38 7.37
N VAL A 433 -11.68 14.48 7.60
CA VAL A 433 -13.14 14.53 7.69
C VAL A 433 -13.69 15.69 6.87
N ASP A 434 -15.01 15.81 6.77
CA ASP A 434 -15.67 16.94 6.09
C ASP A 434 -15.25 17.10 4.64
N PHE A 435 -15.22 15.98 3.90
CA PHE A 435 -14.95 16.00 2.47
C PHE A 435 -16.06 16.69 1.69
N PRO A 436 -15.75 17.34 0.57
CA PRO A 436 -16.77 17.71 -0.41
C PRO A 436 -17.59 16.50 -0.85
N MET A 437 -18.87 16.66 -1.09
CA MET A 437 -19.73 15.59 -1.60
C MET A 437 -19.40 15.24 -3.06
N PHE A 438 -19.05 16.27 -3.85
CA PHE A 438 -18.80 16.17 -5.28
C PHE A 438 -17.49 16.85 -5.67
N GLU A 439 -16.93 16.39 -6.78
CA GLU A 439 -15.86 17.08 -7.50
C GLU A 439 -16.37 17.53 -8.87
N GLU A 440 -15.88 18.68 -9.33
CA GLU A 440 -16.20 19.25 -10.64
C GLU A 440 -15.24 18.68 -11.69
N ASN A 441 -15.76 18.02 -12.71
CA ASN A 441 -15.01 17.53 -13.85
C ASN A 441 -14.61 18.68 -14.80
N ASP A 442 -13.69 18.42 -15.74
CA ASP A 442 -13.23 19.42 -16.70
C ASP A 442 -14.35 19.94 -17.63
N ASP A 443 -15.42 19.17 -17.83
CA ASP A 443 -16.60 19.54 -18.61
C ASP A 443 -17.69 20.27 -17.80
N GLY A 444 -17.44 20.49 -16.50
CA GLY A 444 -18.37 21.14 -15.58
C GLY A 444 -19.42 20.21 -14.98
N SER A 445 -19.43 18.94 -15.33
CA SER A 445 -20.27 17.92 -14.66
C SER A 445 -19.74 17.63 -13.25
N LEU A 446 -20.61 17.08 -12.40
CA LEU A 446 -20.24 16.68 -11.06
C LEU A 446 -20.12 15.15 -10.99
N SER A 447 -19.09 14.66 -10.30
CA SER A 447 -18.94 13.28 -9.91
C SER A 447 -18.87 13.16 -8.37
N ALA A 448 -19.34 12.04 -7.82
CA ALA A 448 -19.21 11.79 -6.39
C ALA A 448 -17.71 11.63 -6.03
N LEU A 449 -17.24 12.34 -5.02
CA LEU A 449 -15.83 12.26 -4.61
C LEU A 449 -15.48 10.87 -4.07
N HIS A 450 -16.36 10.25 -3.29
CA HIS A 450 -16.19 8.90 -2.75
C HIS A 450 -17.12 7.90 -3.42
N HIS A 451 -18.43 7.97 -3.10
CA HIS A 451 -19.41 7.01 -3.55
C HIS A 451 -20.81 7.64 -3.65
N PRO A 452 -21.65 7.30 -4.64
CA PRO A 452 -23.00 7.87 -4.79
C PRO A 452 -23.94 7.60 -3.61
N PHE A 453 -23.62 6.62 -2.76
CA PHE A 453 -24.40 6.29 -1.56
C PHE A 453 -23.89 6.95 -0.28
N THR A 454 -22.87 7.81 -0.38
CA THR A 454 -22.38 8.62 0.76
C THR A 454 -23.42 9.66 1.16
N SER A 455 -23.73 9.74 2.44
CA SER A 455 -24.68 10.71 2.97
C SER A 455 -24.08 12.11 3.01
N PRO A 456 -24.78 13.14 2.46
CA PRO A 456 -24.39 14.54 2.65
C PRO A 456 -24.80 15.05 4.03
N LYS A 457 -24.19 16.17 4.45
CA LYS A 457 -24.49 16.89 5.71
C LYS A 457 -25.63 17.91 5.58
N CYS A 458 -26.36 17.91 4.49
CA CYS A 458 -27.44 18.85 4.20
C CYS A 458 -28.74 18.13 3.82
N THR A 459 -29.84 18.87 3.72
CA THR A 459 -31.12 18.37 3.25
C THR A 459 -31.12 18.18 1.72
N PRO A 460 -32.05 17.38 1.14
CA PRO A 460 -32.18 17.23 -0.30
C PRO A 460 -32.35 18.56 -1.07
N ALA A 461 -33.12 19.49 -0.51
CA ALA A 461 -33.37 20.81 -1.12
C ALA A 461 -32.11 21.70 -1.12
N GLU A 462 -31.32 21.68 -0.05
CA GLU A 462 -30.05 22.39 0.03
C GLU A 462 -29.02 21.79 -0.93
N LEU A 463 -28.99 20.47 -1.04
CA LEU A 463 -28.11 19.76 -1.97
C LEU A 463 -28.36 20.17 -3.43
N GLU A 464 -29.62 20.18 -3.83
CA GLU A 464 -29.99 20.56 -5.20
C GLU A 464 -29.79 22.05 -5.48
N ALA A 465 -29.98 22.91 -4.47
CA ALA A 465 -29.79 24.35 -4.60
C ALA A 465 -28.31 24.73 -4.76
N ASN A 466 -27.40 24.05 -4.07
CA ASN A 466 -25.96 24.36 -4.12
C ASN A 466 -25.10 23.11 -3.91
N PRO A 467 -25.03 22.21 -4.90
CA PRO A 467 -24.30 20.95 -4.77
C PRO A 467 -22.79 21.14 -4.56
N GLY A 468 -22.21 22.22 -5.10
CA GLY A 468 -20.78 22.51 -4.95
C GLY A 468 -20.33 22.88 -3.54
N ALA A 469 -21.25 23.28 -2.65
CA ALA A 469 -20.96 23.57 -1.24
C ALA A 469 -21.29 22.40 -0.30
N ALA A 470 -21.86 21.32 -0.82
CA ALA A 470 -22.28 20.18 -0.01
C ALA A 470 -21.08 19.41 0.54
N LEU A 471 -21.05 19.24 1.86
CA LEU A 471 -20.09 18.37 2.56
C LEU A 471 -20.70 16.98 2.73
N SER A 472 -19.85 15.97 2.65
CA SER A 472 -20.22 14.58 2.91
C SER A 472 -19.94 14.16 4.35
N ARG A 473 -20.59 13.08 4.77
CA ARG A 473 -20.31 12.37 6.01
C ARG A 473 -19.25 11.27 5.81
N ALA A 474 -18.22 11.60 5.00
CA ALA A 474 -17.08 10.73 4.75
C ALA A 474 -15.93 11.04 5.70
N TYR A 475 -15.09 10.03 5.92
CA TYR A 475 -13.91 10.09 6.78
C TYR A 475 -12.86 9.09 6.30
N ASP A 476 -11.60 9.54 6.23
CA ASP A 476 -10.45 8.73 5.82
C ASP A 476 -9.41 8.67 6.94
N MET A 477 -8.89 7.48 7.22
CA MET A 477 -7.74 7.30 8.08
C MET A 477 -6.47 7.39 7.24
N VAL A 478 -5.60 8.30 7.64
CA VAL A 478 -4.30 8.53 7.02
C VAL A 478 -3.19 8.15 7.99
N LEU A 479 -2.20 7.41 7.51
CA LEU A 479 -0.98 7.08 8.25
C LEU A 479 0.24 7.41 7.41
N ASN A 480 1.10 8.31 7.91
CA ASN A 480 2.37 8.64 7.25
C ASN A 480 2.19 9.10 5.78
N GLY A 481 1.18 9.91 5.51
CA GLY A 481 0.91 10.40 4.16
C GLY A 481 0.25 9.38 3.22
N THR A 482 -0.22 8.28 3.77
CA THR A 482 -0.90 7.21 3.03
C THR A 482 -2.31 7.02 3.60
N GLU A 483 -3.31 7.09 2.75
CA GLU A 483 -4.67 6.68 3.08
C GLU A 483 -4.68 5.17 3.34
N LEU A 484 -4.93 4.78 4.59
CA LEU A 484 -5.08 3.39 4.98
C LEU A 484 -6.44 2.83 4.60
N GLY A 485 -7.46 3.66 4.73
CA GLY A 485 -8.82 3.31 4.41
C GLY A 485 -9.76 4.46 4.62
N GLY A 486 -10.88 4.39 3.95
CA GLY A 486 -11.93 5.40 4.01
C GLY A 486 -13.31 4.80 4.18
N GLY A 487 -14.20 5.64 4.63
CA GLY A 487 -15.58 5.27 4.86
C GLY A 487 -16.54 6.45 4.89
N SER A 488 -17.79 6.15 5.08
CA SER A 488 -18.84 7.17 5.23
C SER A 488 -20.07 6.63 5.94
N ILE A 489 -20.91 7.52 6.41
CA ILE A 489 -22.32 7.21 6.66
C ILE A 489 -23.02 7.13 5.30
N ARG A 490 -23.90 6.12 5.14
CA ARG A 490 -24.61 5.87 3.88
C ARG A 490 -25.96 6.56 3.87
N ILE A 491 -26.44 6.84 2.66
CA ILE A 491 -27.83 7.28 2.48
C ILE A 491 -28.74 6.08 2.73
N HIS A 492 -29.69 6.22 3.64
CA HIS A 492 -30.74 5.23 3.90
C HIS A 492 -32.13 5.75 3.57
N ASP A 493 -32.24 7.03 3.20
CA ASP A 493 -33.46 7.69 2.81
C ASP A 493 -33.58 7.83 1.28
N LYS A 494 -34.73 7.40 0.72
CA LYS A 494 -34.97 7.39 -0.70
C LYS A 494 -34.95 8.79 -1.31
N SER A 495 -35.49 9.80 -0.60
CA SER A 495 -35.57 11.17 -1.14
C SER A 495 -34.19 11.79 -1.31
N MET A 496 -33.30 11.56 -0.34
CA MET A 496 -31.90 11.97 -0.41
C MET A 496 -31.16 11.25 -1.52
N GLN A 497 -31.36 9.93 -1.68
CA GLN A 497 -30.69 9.18 -2.73
C GLN A 497 -31.10 9.66 -4.13
N GLN A 498 -32.37 9.97 -4.31
CA GLN A 498 -32.85 10.55 -5.58
C GLN A 498 -32.29 11.94 -5.85
N ALA A 499 -32.16 12.79 -4.82
CA ALA A 499 -31.51 14.10 -4.97
C ALA A 499 -30.05 13.97 -5.42
N VAL A 500 -29.30 13.06 -4.81
CA VAL A 500 -27.90 12.79 -5.23
C VAL A 500 -27.83 12.30 -6.66
N PHE A 501 -28.69 11.39 -7.09
CA PHE A 501 -28.68 10.91 -8.47
C PHE A 501 -29.05 11.99 -9.47
N ARG A 502 -29.99 12.88 -9.14
CA ARG A 502 -30.32 14.04 -10.01
C ARG A 502 -29.11 14.98 -10.18
N VAL A 503 -28.40 15.27 -9.09
CA VAL A 503 -27.18 16.10 -9.15
C VAL A 503 -26.08 15.45 -9.99
N LEU A 504 -25.95 14.12 -9.93
CA LEU A 504 -24.98 13.35 -10.73
C LEU A 504 -25.44 13.10 -12.18
N GLY A 505 -26.67 13.48 -12.54
CA GLY A 505 -27.23 13.26 -13.88
C GLY A 505 -27.52 11.79 -14.20
N ILE A 506 -27.69 10.94 -13.20
CA ILE A 506 -27.99 9.50 -13.36
C ILE A 506 -29.51 9.35 -13.51
N ASP A 507 -29.97 8.93 -14.68
CA ASP A 507 -31.38 8.76 -14.97
C ASP A 507 -32.00 7.48 -14.35
N GLU A 508 -33.33 7.35 -14.38
CA GLU A 508 -34.03 6.23 -13.75
C GLU A 508 -33.66 4.87 -14.37
N ALA A 509 -33.39 4.81 -15.67
CA ALA A 509 -33.02 3.58 -16.35
C ALA A 509 -31.62 3.13 -15.91
N GLU A 510 -30.69 4.05 -15.80
CA GLU A 510 -29.33 3.81 -15.30
C GLU A 510 -29.33 3.44 -13.81
N GLN A 511 -30.19 4.09 -12.99
CA GLN A 511 -30.38 3.73 -11.58
C GLN A 511 -30.85 2.29 -11.42
N GLU A 512 -31.87 1.88 -12.19
CA GLU A 512 -32.41 0.51 -12.13
C GLU A 512 -31.39 -0.51 -12.62
N GLU A 513 -30.68 -0.22 -13.70
CA GLU A 513 -29.66 -1.11 -14.25
C GLU A 513 -28.51 -1.36 -13.28
N LYS A 514 -27.97 -0.29 -12.68
CA LYS A 514 -26.75 -0.34 -11.84
C LYS A 514 -27.05 -0.66 -10.37
N PHE A 515 -28.14 -0.14 -9.82
CA PHE A 515 -28.40 -0.10 -8.38
C PHE A 515 -29.79 -0.63 -8.00
N GLY A 516 -30.61 -1.12 -8.95
CA GLY A 516 -32.03 -1.45 -8.74
C GLY A 516 -32.25 -2.33 -7.51
N PHE A 517 -31.43 -3.37 -7.30
CA PHE A 517 -31.57 -4.28 -6.16
C PHE A 517 -31.28 -3.59 -4.80
N LEU A 518 -30.35 -2.63 -4.73
CA LEU A 518 -30.11 -1.87 -3.51
C LEU A 518 -31.23 -0.86 -3.27
N LEU A 519 -31.65 -0.16 -4.32
CA LEU A 519 -32.77 0.80 -4.23
C LEU A 519 -34.06 0.11 -3.80
N ASP A 520 -34.29 -1.13 -4.25
CA ASP A 520 -35.40 -1.94 -3.77
C ASP A 520 -35.26 -2.30 -2.30
N ALA A 521 -34.06 -2.70 -1.86
CA ALA A 521 -33.82 -3.02 -0.46
C ALA A 521 -34.08 -1.82 0.47
N LEU A 522 -33.71 -0.61 0.06
CA LEU A 522 -33.98 0.62 0.83
C LEU A 522 -35.47 0.88 1.09
N LYS A 523 -36.36 0.31 0.27
CA LYS A 523 -37.82 0.42 0.47
C LYS A 523 -38.36 -0.40 1.65
N TYR A 524 -37.58 -1.37 2.14
CA TYR A 524 -38.02 -2.33 3.16
C TYR A 524 -37.48 -2.02 4.56
N GLY A 525 -37.16 -0.76 4.83
CA GLY A 525 -36.75 -0.32 6.16
C GLY A 525 -35.24 -0.44 6.40
N ALA A 526 -34.45 0.20 5.56
CA ALA A 526 -33.01 0.33 5.77
C ALA A 526 -32.70 1.13 7.04
N PRO A 527 -31.88 0.62 7.95
CA PRO A 527 -31.44 1.38 9.11
C PRO A 527 -30.46 2.49 8.70
N PRO A 528 -30.29 3.54 9.51
CA PRO A 528 -29.08 4.37 9.41
C PRO A 528 -27.84 3.46 9.53
N HIS A 529 -26.91 3.55 8.60
CA HIS A 529 -25.73 2.69 8.57
C HIS A 529 -24.52 3.40 7.97
N GLY A 530 -23.36 2.90 8.29
CA GLY A 530 -22.08 3.39 7.81
C GLY A 530 -20.98 2.40 8.07
N GLY A 531 -19.84 2.62 7.44
CA GLY A 531 -18.69 1.73 7.57
C GLY A 531 -17.48 2.28 6.85
N LEU A 532 -16.46 1.46 6.75
CA LEU A 532 -15.22 1.79 6.05
C LEU A 532 -14.55 0.52 5.53
N ALA A 533 -13.53 0.72 4.71
CA ALA A 533 -12.66 -0.34 4.25
C ALA A 533 -11.19 0.07 4.40
N PHE A 534 -10.38 -0.78 5.03
CA PHE A 534 -8.92 -0.61 5.08
C PHE A 534 -8.24 -1.47 4.03
N GLY A 535 -7.24 -0.94 3.35
CA GLY A 535 -6.34 -1.71 2.51
C GLY A 535 -5.38 -2.54 3.36
N LEU A 536 -5.65 -3.84 3.56
CA LEU A 536 -4.79 -4.71 4.38
C LEU A 536 -3.36 -4.76 3.84
N ASP A 537 -3.18 -4.86 2.52
CA ASP A 537 -1.85 -4.91 1.90
C ASP A 537 -1.05 -3.63 2.18
N ARG A 538 -1.71 -2.47 2.12
CA ARG A 538 -1.11 -1.16 2.40
C ARG A 538 -0.75 -1.01 3.87
N LEU A 539 -1.63 -1.43 4.77
CA LEU A 539 -1.35 -1.45 6.22
C LEU A 539 -0.13 -2.32 6.54
N VAL A 540 -0.08 -3.54 6.00
CA VAL A 540 1.07 -4.44 6.19
C VAL A 540 2.35 -3.86 5.58
N MET A 541 2.27 -3.24 4.41
CA MET A 541 3.41 -2.57 3.77
C MET A 541 4.01 -1.51 4.69
N LEU A 542 3.19 -0.64 5.28
CA LEU A 542 3.66 0.40 6.21
C LEU A 542 4.24 -0.22 7.48
N MET A 543 3.56 -1.19 8.10
CA MET A 543 4.02 -1.82 9.36
C MET A 543 5.30 -2.66 9.18
N THR A 544 5.61 -3.10 7.97
CA THR A 544 6.86 -3.84 7.66
C THR A 544 7.98 -2.96 7.13
N GLY A 545 7.72 -1.68 6.85
CA GLY A 545 8.65 -0.79 6.17
C GLY A 545 8.95 -1.18 4.72
N ALA A 546 8.09 -1.97 4.09
CA ALA A 546 8.27 -2.40 2.71
C ALA A 546 8.03 -1.24 1.73
N SER A 547 8.78 -1.22 0.64
CA SER A 547 8.68 -0.18 -0.39
C SER A 547 7.55 -0.42 -1.40
N SER A 548 7.02 -1.65 -1.45
CA SER A 548 5.95 -2.06 -2.35
C SER A 548 5.05 -3.11 -1.71
N ILE A 549 3.74 -3.05 -2.01
CA ILE A 549 2.79 -4.08 -1.56
C ILE A 549 3.11 -5.46 -2.14
N ARG A 550 3.87 -5.56 -3.24
CA ARG A 550 4.35 -6.84 -3.79
C ARG A 550 5.26 -7.61 -2.83
N GLU A 551 5.87 -6.93 -1.88
CA GLU A 551 6.69 -7.59 -0.86
C GLU A 551 5.87 -8.23 0.27
N VAL A 552 4.64 -7.81 0.46
CA VAL A 552 3.75 -8.28 1.54
C VAL A 552 2.59 -9.15 1.05
N ILE A 553 2.53 -9.42 -0.25
CA ILE A 553 1.60 -10.36 -0.89
C ILE A 553 2.40 -11.60 -1.30
N ALA A 554 1.88 -12.80 -0.99
CA ALA A 554 2.59 -14.04 -1.25
C ALA A 554 2.91 -14.22 -2.75
N PHE A 555 1.93 -14.05 -3.63
CA PHE A 555 2.04 -14.20 -5.08
C PHE A 555 1.43 -12.98 -5.79
N PRO A 556 2.15 -11.85 -5.84
CA PRO A 556 1.65 -10.63 -6.47
C PRO A 556 1.80 -10.69 -7.99
N LYS A 557 1.07 -9.83 -8.68
CA LYS A 557 1.31 -9.54 -10.10
C LYS A 557 2.47 -8.56 -10.28
N THR A 558 3.12 -8.61 -11.44
CA THR A 558 4.10 -7.60 -11.87
C THR A 558 3.45 -6.23 -12.09
N GLN A 559 4.24 -5.22 -12.35
CA GLN A 559 3.73 -3.88 -12.70
C GLN A 559 2.90 -3.86 -14.00
N SER A 560 3.11 -4.84 -14.89
CA SER A 560 2.32 -5.04 -16.10
C SER A 560 1.09 -5.96 -15.91
N ALA A 561 0.66 -6.19 -14.68
CA ALA A 561 -0.47 -7.05 -14.31
C ALA A 561 -0.33 -8.53 -14.69
N GLY A 562 0.88 -9.00 -15.00
CA GLY A 562 1.17 -10.40 -15.31
C GLY A 562 1.74 -11.16 -14.11
N ASP A 563 1.64 -12.48 -14.15
CA ASP A 563 2.29 -13.40 -13.23
C ASP A 563 3.37 -14.21 -13.98
N VAL A 564 4.62 -13.89 -13.74
CA VAL A 564 5.76 -14.52 -14.44
C VAL A 564 6.05 -15.95 -13.94
N MET A 565 5.54 -16.33 -12.77
CA MET A 565 5.68 -17.68 -12.23
C MET A 565 4.68 -18.65 -12.88
N THR A 566 3.41 -18.27 -12.92
CA THR A 566 2.32 -19.09 -13.48
C THR A 566 2.07 -18.79 -14.95
N GLN A 567 2.69 -17.75 -15.52
CA GLN A 567 2.48 -17.25 -16.87
C GLN A 567 1.03 -16.79 -17.13
N ALA A 568 0.38 -16.26 -16.10
CA ALA A 568 -0.95 -15.66 -16.23
C ALA A 568 -0.86 -14.16 -16.61
N PRO A 569 -1.78 -13.65 -17.46
CA PRO A 569 -2.87 -14.35 -18.12
C PRO A 569 -2.37 -15.24 -19.29
N GLY A 570 -2.95 -16.42 -19.44
CA GLY A 570 -2.64 -17.37 -20.49
C GLY A 570 -3.65 -17.35 -21.64
N SER A 571 -3.30 -18.00 -22.77
CA SER A 571 -4.23 -18.21 -23.86
C SER A 571 -5.29 -19.25 -23.49
N VAL A 572 -6.48 -19.10 -24.06
CA VAL A 572 -7.60 -20.02 -23.89
C VAL A 572 -7.84 -20.75 -25.22
N ASP A 573 -8.07 -22.06 -25.16
CA ASP A 573 -8.31 -22.85 -26.36
C ASP A 573 -9.64 -22.53 -27.05
N GLY A 574 -9.73 -22.80 -28.36
CA GLY A 574 -10.92 -22.48 -29.15
C GLY A 574 -12.15 -23.30 -28.75
N LYS A 575 -11.99 -24.43 -28.03
CA LYS A 575 -13.12 -25.21 -27.51
C LYS A 575 -13.74 -24.49 -26.33
N ALA A 576 -12.94 -24.06 -25.37
CA ALA A 576 -13.39 -23.29 -24.22
C ALA A 576 -14.07 -21.97 -24.65
N LEU A 577 -13.52 -21.25 -25.62
CA LEU A 577 -14.15 -20.04 -26.15
C LEU A 577 -15.53 -20.35 -26.79
N ARG A 578 -15.68 -21.44 -27.54
CA ARG A 578 -16.97 -21.84 -28.10
C ARG A 578 -17.98 -22.20 -27.02
N GLU A 579 -17.57 -22.89 -25.97
CA GLU A 579 -18.43 -23.22 -24.83
C GLU A 579 -18.91 -21.97 -24.07
N LEU A 580 -18.13 -20.90 -24.09
CA LEU A 580 -18.47 -19.60 -23.52
C LEU A 580 -19.18 -18.66 -24.51
N HIS A 581 -19.44 -19.11 -25.74
CA HIS A 581 -20.04 -18.29 -26.81
C HIS A 581 -19.23 -17.03 -27.15
N ILE A 582 -17.89 -17.07 -27.00
CA ILE A 582 -16.98 -15.96 -27.24
C ILE A 582 -16.19 -16.19 -28.53
N ARG A 583 -16.03 -15.11 -29.33
CA ARG A 583 -15.16 -15.06 -30.49
C ARG A 583 -14.19 -13.91 -30.37
N LEU A 584 -12.89 -14.18 -30.48
CA LEU A 584 -11.87 -13.13 -30.54
C LEU A 584 -11.94 -12.40 -31.88
N ARG A 585 -11.86 -11.08 -31.88
CA ARG A 585 -11.81 -10.24 -33.08
C ARG A 585 -10.52 -10.46 -33.87
N GLU A 586 -9.39 -10.55 -33.15
CA GLU A 586 -8.06 -10.81 -33.70
C GLU A 586 -7.45 -11.95 -32.90
N GLN A 587 -6.76 -12.85 -33.61
CA GLN A 587 -5.95 -13.84 -32.90
C GLN A 587 -4.74 -13.10 -32.31
N PRO A 588 -4.41 -13.29 -31.02
CA PRO A 588 -3.18 -12.77 -30.46
C PRO A 588 -2.00 -13.31 -31.27
N LYS A 589 -1.14 -12.44 -31.79
CA LYS A 589 0.12 -12.89 -32.37
C LYS A 589 0.89 -13.62 -31.27
N ALA A 590 1.37 -14.82 -31.57
CA ALA A 590 2.09 -15.72 -30.67
C ALA A 590 3.43 -15.14 -30.13
N GLU A 591 3.80 -13.93 -30.51
CA GLU A 591 5.13 -13.34 -30.30
C GLU A 591 5.35 -12.66 -28.93
N LEU A 592 4.32 -12.52 -28.07
CA LEU A 592 4.47 -11.76 -26.81
C LEU A 592 5.16 -12.55 -25.67
N PHE A 593 5.36 -13.87 -25.81
CA PHE A 593 5.96 -14.70 -24.76
C PHE A 593 7.24 -15.45 -25.16
N GLU A 594 7.70 -15.37 -26.41
CA GLU A 594 8.95 -16.03 -26.84
C GLU A 594 10.24 -15.25 -26.51
N SER A 595 10.15 -13.96 -26.14
CA SER A 595 11.33 -13.14 -25.86
C SER A 595 12.05 -13.44 -24.53
N THR A 596 11.54 -14.38 -23.71
CA THR A 596 12.16 -14.75 -22.42
C THR A 596 12.81 -16.13 -22.41
N ARG A 597 12.84 -16.86 -23.54
CA ARG A 597 13.55 -18.14 -23.63
C ARG A 597 14.99 -18.04 -24.16
N GLY A 598 15.47 -16.85 -24.48
CA GLY A 598 16.80 -16.60 -25.02
C GLY A 598 17.83 -16.25 -23.98
N GLY A 599 18.38 -17.21 -23.26
CA GLY A 599 19.50 -16.89 -22.37
C GLY A 599 20.09 -18.10 -21.65
N ALA A 600 20.59 -19.11 -22.35
CA ALA A 600 21.71 -19.98 -21.95
C ALA A 600 21.87 -21.12 -22.96
N ALA A 601 22.39 -20.84 -24.15
CA ALA A 601 23.03 -21.85 -24.95
C ALA A 601 24.52 -21.52 -24.96
N CYS A 602 25.26 -22.23 -24.11
CA CYS A 602 26.72 -22.26 -24.10
C CYS A 602 27.22 -22.80 -25.44
N GLY A 603 28.00 -21.99 -26.13
CA GLY A 603 28.61 -22.37 -27.42
C GLY A 603 29.57 -23.56 -27.26
N ALA A 604 29.25 -24.63 -27.91
CA ALA A 604 30.23 -25.64 -28.31
C ALA A 604 30.36 -25.58 -29.82
N SER A 605 31.44 -24.98 -30.29
CA SER A 605 31.86 -25.01 -31.69
C SER A 605 32.32 -26.42 -32.04
N CYS A 606 31.56 -27.15 -32.82
CA CYS A 606 32.11 -28.25 -33.65
C CYS A 606 32.32 -27.71 -35.05
N ARG A 607 33.59 -27.63 -35.43
CA ARG A 607 34.01 -27.51 -36.82
C ARG A 607 33.76 -28.88 -37.50
N GLU A 608 32.92 -28.92 -38.48
CA GLU A 608 32.99 -29.97 -39.50
C GLU A 608 33.48 -29.40 -40.82
N SER A 609 34.55 -30.01 -41.29
CA SER A 609 35.23 -29.74 -42.55
C SER A 609 34.40 -30.24 -43.71
N ASN A 610 34.23 -29.42 -44.74
CA ASN A 610 33.82 -29.83 -46.09
C ASN A 610 34.85 -30.77 -46.74
N THR A 611 34.37 -31.86 -47.27
CA THR A 611 34.90 -32.45 -48.51
C THR A 611 33.80 -33.24 -49.23
N GLU A 612 33.59 -32.86 -50.48
CA GLU A 612 32.82 -33.36 -51.61
C GLU A 612 31.38 -32.95 -51.74
#